data_daa4c4b76413ffacba9c710f23e39bf5
#
_entry.id   daa4c4b76413ffacba9c710f23e39bf5
#
_cell.length_a   1.000
_cell.length_b   1.000
_cell.length_c   1.000
_cell.angle_alpha   90.00
_cell.angle_beta   90.00
_cell.angle_gamma   90.00
#
_symmetry.space_group_name_H-M   'P 1'
#
loop_
_entity.id
_entity.type
_entity.pdbx_description
1 polymer ?
#
loop_
_entity_poly.entity_id
_entity_poly.type
_entity_poly.pdbx_seq_one_letter_code
_entity_poly.pdbx_strand_id
1 'polypeptide(L)'
;LRQKQYAAGISIEDLEMILHPMVEDQKEAVGSMGDDTPAAVLSDIYRPLSHFFRQNFSQVTNPPIDSLRENRVMSLNTRIGNLQNILGEDLFNKKSYLLESPILSNAQFKKLFEVLNDEYKDIDCTFDAEDPEVNLKKELKRIQTEAEIAVREGAKHIILTDEKTSATRIGIPIILATGAVQTHLVNHGLRKFTSLNVKSAECLDVHYFAVLIGVGATTVNPYLAFDCIYQRHQKNIFGKLSFTECVNNYIKAVNEGLLKVMSKLGISVISSYRGGLNFSGLGLSRALVAEYFPGMYSKISGIGVSGIEQMIRTQHQKAFRGNVISLPIGGFYKFRKGGEQHSNQAMTMHMLQTCLLYTSDAADDLTR
;
A
#
# COMPACT_ATOMS: atom_id res chain seq x y z
N LEU A 1 -6.87 -12.58 -14.30
CA LEU A 1 -6.65 -12.28 -12.89
C LEU A 1 -5.21 -12.59 -12.48
N ARG A 2 -4.71 -13.83 -12.67
CA ARG A 2 -3.38 -14.26 -12.21
C ARG A 2 -2.23 -13.39 -12.72
N GLN A 3 -2.25 -12.95 -13.97
CA GLN A 3 -1.26 -12.02 -14.53
C GLN A 3 -1.28 -10.66 -13.82
N LYS A 4 -2.47 -10.13 -13.53
CA LYS A 4 -2.62 -8.89 -12.76
C LYS A 4 -2.11 -9.06 -11.32
N GLN A 5 -2.43 -10.18 -10.67
CA GLN A 5 -1.88 -10.51 -9.34
C GLN A 5 -0.35 -10.53 -9.37
N TYR A 6 0.23 -11.21 -10.36
CA TYR A 6 1.69 -11.29 -10.51
C TYR A 6 2.29 -9.89 -10.76
N ALA A 7 1.71 -9.10 -11.66
CA ALA A 7 2.18 -7.74 -11.98
C ALA A 7 2.12 -6.80 -10.76
N ALA A 8 1.09 -6.95 -9.93
CA ALA A 8 0.93 -6.21 -8.67
C ALA A 8 1.85 -6.71 -7.54
N GLY A 9 2.64 -7.76 -7.78
CA GLY A 9 3.57 -8.31 -6.79
C GLY A 9 2.93 -9.21 -5.74
N ILE A 10 1.69 -9.66 -5.97
CA ILE A 10 0.99 -10.57 -5.04
C ILE A 10 1.59 -11.97 -5.13
N SER A 11 1.97 -12.53 -4.00
CA SER A 11 2.48 -13.89 -3.86
C SER A 11 1.42 -14.86 -3.31
N ILE A 12 1.74 -16.16 -3.32
CA ILE A 12 0.92 -17.18 -2.65
C ILE A 12 0.88 -16.90 -1.13
N GLU A 13 2.01 -16.51 -0.57
CA GLU A 13 2.12 -16.19 0.85
C GLU A 13 1.20 -15.03 1.26
N ASP A 14 1.11 -13.97 0.44
CA ASP A 14 0.21 -12.84 0.69
C ASP A 14 -1.25 -13.28 0.73
N LEU A 15 -1.64 -14.18 -0.17
CA LEU A 15 -3.00 -14.70 -0.19
C LEU A 15 -3.32 -15.62 0.99
N GLU A 16 -2.33 -16.39 1.47
CA GLU A 16 -2.52 -17.36 2.55
C GLU A 16 -2.33 -16.75 3.94
N MET A 17 -1.30 -15.92 4.12
CA MET A 17 -0.90 -15.42 5.44
C MET A 17 -1.44 -14.02 5.74
N ILE A 18 -1.80 -13.24 4.71
CA ILE A 18 -2.33 -11.89 4.90
C ILE A 18 -3.82 -11.85 4.58
N LEU A 19 -4.19 -12.10 3.32
CA LEU A 19 -5.58 -11.95 2.89
C LEU A 19 -6.53 -12.91 3.61
N HIS A 20 -6.13 -14.18 3.76
CA HIS A 20 -7.00 -15.21 4.35
C HIS A 20 -7.40 -14.89 5.80
N PRO A 21 -6.46 -14.62 6.74
CA PRO A 21 -6.83 -14.26 8.11
C PRO A 21 -7.63 -12.95 8.20
N MET A 22 -7.36 -11.96 7.34
CA MET A 22 -8.13 -10.72 7.32
C MET A 22 -9.60 -10.96 6.97
N VAL A 23 -9.88 -11.94 6.10
CA VAL A 23 -11.24 -12.32 5.72
C VAL A 23 -11.91 -13.22 6.76
N GLU A 24 -11.21 -14.22 7.27
CA GLU A 24 -11.76 -15.23 8.17
C GLU A 24 -11.86 -14.72 9.60
N ASP A 25 -10.77 -14.15 10.13
CA ASP A 25 -10.64 -13.73 11.52
C ASP A 25 -10.96 -12.23 11.74
N GLN A 26 -11.20 -11.48 10.67
CA GLN A 26 -11.43 -10.02 10.70
C GLN A 26 -10.26 -9.24 11.31
N LYS A 27 -9.05 -9.77 11.23
CA LYS A 27 -7.82 -9.20 11.81
C LYS A 27 -6.64 -9.37 10.89
N GLU A 28 -5.72 -8.43 10.94
CA GLU A 28 -4.41 -8.59 10.35
C GLU A 28 -3.68 -9.74 11.05
N ALA A 29 -3.03 -10.59 10.26
CA ALA A 29 -2.15 -11.62 10.82
C ALA A 29 -1.03 -10.95 11.63
N VAL A 30 -0.87 -11.38 12.88
CA VAL A 30 0.23 -10.89 13.72
C VAL A 30 1.43 -11.79 13.48
N GLY A 31 2.48 -11.22 12.88
CA GLY A 31 3.75 -11.89 12.70
C GLY A 31 4.53 -11.99 14.01
N SER A 32 5.54 -12.85 14.02
CA SER A 32 6.53 -12.90 15.07
C SER A 32 7.42 -11.64 15.06
N MET A 33 8.20 -11.48 16.10
CA MET A 33 9.09 -10.33 16.24
C MET A 33 10.25 -10.40 15.25
N GLY A 34 10.56 -9.27 14.63
CA GLY A 34 11.72 -9.06 13.77
C GLY A 34 11.47 -9.48 12.32
N ASP A 35 12.22 -8.82 11.44
CA ASP A 35 12.28 -9.07 10.01
C ASP A 35 13.76 -9.34 9.69
N ASP A 36 14.08 -10.57 9.33
CA ASP A 36 15.44 -11.01 8.98
C ASP A 36 15.64 -11.13 7.47
N THR A 37 14.70 -10.62 6.69
CA THR A 37 14.80 -10.52 5.24
C THR A 37 15.64 -9.33 4.81
N PRO A 38 16.24 -9.34 3.61
CA PRO A 38 16.97 -8.18 3.07
C PRO A 38 16.06 -6.96 2.96
N ALA A 39 16.65 -5.77 3.09
CA ALA A 39 15.95 -4.56 2.68
C ALA A 39 15.48 -4.67 1.22
N ALA A 40 14.33 -4.10 0.89
CA ALA A 40 13.70 -4.27 -0.43
C ALA A 40 14.66 -3.94 -1.60
N VAL A 41 15.52 -2.94 -1.44
CA VAL A 41 16.52 -2.55 -2.45
C VAL A 41 17.63 -3.58 -2.66
N LEU A 42 17.84 -4.49 -1.72
CA LEU A 42 18.87 -5.54 -1.74
C LEU A 42 18.28 -6.93 -2.03
N SER A 43 16.97 -7.02 -2.20
CA SER A 43 16.30 -8.28 -2.50
C SER A 43 16.45 -8.65 -3.97
N ASP A 44 16.70 -9.94 -4.24
CA ASP A 44 16.70 -10.52 -5.59
C ASP A 44 15.28 -10.78 -6.13
N ILE A 45 14.27 -10.67 -5.25
CA ILE A 45 12.85 -10.86 -5.58
C ILE A 45 12.17 -9.49 -5.66
N TYR A 46 11.16 -9.39 -6.54
CA TYR A 46 10.36 -8.17 -6.62
C TYR A 46 9.70 -7.85 -5.27
N ARG A 47 9.93 -6.64 -4.79
CA ARG A 47 9.32 -6.08 -3.59
C ARG A 47 8.45 -4.89 -3.98
N PRO A 48 7.16 -4.85 -3.60
CA PRO A 48 6.31 -3.70 -3.86
C PRO A 48 6.87 -2.43 -3.20
N LEU A 49 6.54 -1.27 -3.77
CA LEU A 49 7.11 0.00 -3.34
C LEU A 49 6.86 0.30 -1.85
N SER A 50 5.77 -0.18 -1.27
CA SER A 50 5.48 -0.06 0.16
C SER A 50 6.60 -0.61 1.06
N HIS A 51 7.31 -1.64 0.62
CA HIS A 51 8.40 -2.25 1.39
C HIS A 51 9.65 -1.36 1.52
N PHE A 52 9.73 -0.28 0.75
CA PHE A 52 10.77 0.75 0.90
C PHE A 52 10.41 1.82 1.94
N PHE A 53 9.20 1.76 2.48
CA PHE A 53 8.71 2.68 3.51
C PHE A 53 8.71 1.97 4.86
N ARG A 54 9.33 2.60 5.86
CA ARG A 54 9.32 2.13 7.25
C ARG A 54 8.57 3.14 8.10
N GLN A 55 7.60 2.68 8.88
CA GLN A 55 6.84 3.55 9.78
C GLN A 55 7.75 4.16 10.84
N ASN A 56 7.60 5.46 11.07
CA ASN A 56 8.25 6.12 12.19
C ASN A 56 7.44 5.87 13.47
N PHE A 57 8.16 5.69 14.57
CA PHE A 57 7.53 5.64 15.89
C PHE A 57 7.64 7.00 16.55
N SER A 58 6.56 7.44 17.19
CA SER A 58 6.56 8.63 18.02
C SER A 58 6.55 8.21 19.48
N GLN A 59 7.41 8.84 20.30
CA GLN A 59 7.27 8.74 21.73
C GLN A 59 6.17 9.70 22.15
N VAL A 60 5.00 9.16 22.52
CA VAL A 60 3.85 9.95 22.95
C VAL A 60 3.93 10.28 24.44
N THR A 61 3.35 11.41 24.85
CA THR A 61 3.32 11.85 26.25
C THR A 61 2.53 10.90 27.14
N ASN A 62 1.43 10.35 26.62
CA ASN A 62 0.61 9.33 27.28
C ASN A 62 0.84 7.98 26.62
N PRO A 63 0.65 6.85 27.35
CA PRO A 63 0.71 5.53 26.74
C PRO A 63 -0.27 5.43 25.57
N PRO A 64 0.04 4.59 24.55
CA PRO A 64 -0.91 4.28 23.50
C PRO A 64 -2.22 3.77 24.09
N ILE A 65 -3.32 4.15 23.46
CA ILE A 65 -4.64 3.68 23.86
C ILE A 65 -4.71 2.18 23.56
N ASP A 66 -5.33 1.42 24.46
CA ASP A 66 -5.54 0.00 24.24
C ASP A 66 -6.51 -0.25 23.07
N SER A 67 -6.37 -1.40 22.39
CA SER A 67 -7.15 -1.75 21.21
C SER A 67 -8.67 -1.77 21.43
N LEU A 68 -9.13 -1.93 22.67
CA LEU A 68 -10.56 -1.92 23.00
C LEU A 68 -11.13 -0.51 23.03
N ARG A 69 -10.29 0.50 23.27
CA ARG A 69 -10.68 1.91 23.34
C ARG A 69 -10.41 2.68 22.05
N GLU A 70 -9.58 2.17 21.14
CA GLU A 70 -9.23 2.83 19.88
C GLU A 70 -10.49 3.32 19.14
N ASN A 71 -11.50 2.47 18.99
CA ASN A 71 -12.76 2.82 18.31
C ASN A 71 -13.59 3.93 18.98
N ARG A 72 -13.32 4.23 20.26
CA ARG A 72 -14.06 5.28 21.00
C ARG A 72 -13.40 6.65 20.90
N VAL A 73 -12.10 6.69 20.74
CA VAL A 73 -11.29 7.92 20.82
C VAL A 73 -10.64 8.27 19.50
N MET A 74 -10.69 7.37 18.53
CA MET A 74 -10.10 7.55 17.22
C MET A 74 -11.15 7.45 16.12
N SER A 75 -10.90 8.09 14.99
CA SER A 75 -11.85 8.13 13.88
C SER A 75 -11.16 7.98 12.53
N LEU A 76 -11.71 7.07 11.72
CA LEU A 76 -11.40 6.92 10.30
C LEU A 76 -12.34 7.75 9.41
N ASN A 77 -13.23 8.54 9.98
CA ASN A 77 -14.15 9.37 9.24
C ASN A 77 -13.42 10.23 8.23
N THR A 78 -13.74 10.03 6.97
CA THR A 78 -13.06 10.63 5.85
C THR A 78 -13.99 11.58 5.11
N ARG A 79 -13.62 12.87 5.10
CA ARG A 79 -14.33 13.87 4.34
C ARG A 79 -13.75 13.95 2.93
N ILE A 80 -14.63 13.88 1.92
CA ILE A 80 -14.25 14.01 0.51
C ILE A 80 -14.89 15.24 -0.13
N GLY A 81 -14.26 15.73 -1.18
CA GLY A 81 -14.69 16.91 -1.94
C GLY A 81 -13.80 18.11 -1.76
N ASN A 82 -14.29 19.25 -2.19
CA ASN A 82 -13.62 20.53 -2.05
C ASN A 82 -13.77 21.05 -0.62
N LEU A 83 -12.69 21.13 0.14
CA LEU A 83 -12.69 21.64 1.52
C LEU A 83 -12.71 23.18 1.57
N GLN A 84 -12.42 23.85 0.46
CA GLN A 84 -12.40 25.30 0.29
C GLN A 84 -11.70 26.09 1.41
N ASN A 85 -12.08 27.38 1.57
CA ASN A 85 -11.59 28.21 2.66
C ASN A 85 -12.41 27.94 3.92
N ILE A 86 -11.78 27.39 4.94
CA ILE A 86 -12.42 27.07 6.23
C ILE A 86 -12.92 28.33 6.96
N LEU A 87 -12.32 29.47 6.65
CA LEU A 87 -12.69 30.78 7.23
C LEU A 87 -13.72 31.55 6.38
N GLY A 88 -14.21 30.96 5.29
CA GLY A 88 -15.18 31.61 4.41
C GLY A 88 -16.61 31.50 4.95
N GLU A 89 -17.43 32.53 4.70
CA GLU A 89 -18.82 32.59 5.13
C GLU A 89 -19.74 31.53 4.50
N ASP A 90 -19.32 30.95 3.36
CA ASP A 90 -20.10 29.93 2.61
C ASP A 90 -19.95 28.49 3.12
N LEU A 91 -19.49 28.26 4.32
CA LEU A 91 -19.26 26.92 4.88
C LEU A 91 -20.51 26.01 4.89
N PHE A 92 -21.70 26.59 5.01
CA PHE A 92 -22.95 25.85 5.16
C PHE A 92 -23.57 25.37 3.85
N ASN A 93 -23.14 25.88 2.71
CA ASN A 93 -23.72 25.55 1.39
C ASN A 93 -22.91 24.53 0.60
N LYS A 94 -21.90 23.88 1.20
CA LYS A 94 -20.94 23.06 0.46
C LYS A 94 -21.25 21.59 0.61
N LYS A 95 -21.50 20.93 -0.51
CA LYS A 95 -21.63 19.47 -0.59
C LYS A 95 -20.25 18.83 -0.32
N SER A 96 -19.98 18.50 0.94
CA SER A 96 -18.91 17.57 1.31
C SER A 96 -19.55 16.27 1.78
N TYR A 97 -18.99 15.15 1.36
CA TYR A 97 -19.48 13.84 1.78
C TYR A 97 -18.60 13.32 2.91
N LEU A 98 -19.22 12.77 3.95
CA LEU A 98 -18.55 12.13 5.06
C LEU A 98 -18.69 10.61 4.92
N LEU A 99 -17.56 9.92 4.85
CA LEU A 99 -17.47 8.47 4.79
C LEU A 99 -16.98 7.95 6.14
N GLU A 100 -17.50 6.82 6.60
CA GLU A 100 -17.08 6.20 7.87
C GLU A 100 -15.67 5.61 7.81
N SER A 101 -15.19 5.29 6.60
CA SER A 101 -13.87 4.71 6.36
C SER A 101 -13.26 5.26 5.07
N PRO A 102 -11.94 5.38 4.99
CA PRO A 102 -11.25 5.69 3.74
C PRO A 102 -11.24 4.50 2.75
N ILE A 103 -11.55 3.28 3.21
CA ILE A 103 -11.53 2.07 2.39
C ILE A 103 -12.93 1.80 1.86
N LEU A 104 -13.05 1.71 0.55
CA LEU A 104 -14.33 1.55 -0.14
C LEU A 104 -14.38 0.23 -0.92
N SER A 105 -15.45 -0.54 -0.74
CA SER A 105 -15.75 -1.69 -1.60
C SER A 105 -16.01 -1.24 -3.04
N ASN A 106 -15.95 -2.15 -4.02
CA ASN A 106 -16.25 -1.84 -5.42
C ASN A 106 -17.65 -1.24 -5.59
N ALA A 107 -18.65 -1.77 -4.85
CA ALA A 107 -20.02 -1.28 -4.90
C ALA A 107 -20.14 0.14 -4.30
N GLN A 108 -19.49 0.39 -3.16
CA GLN A 108 -19.48 1.72 -2.53
C GLN A 108 -18.76 2.74 -3.41
N PHE A 109 -17.62 2.37 -3.98
CA PHE A 109 -16.85 3.24 -4.86
C PHE A 109 -17.66 3.62 -6.10
N LYS A 110 -18.24 2.63 -6.79
CA LYS A 110 -19.09 2.87 -7.97
C LYS A 110 -20.28 3.79 -7.63
N LYS A 111 -21.04 3.46 -6.58
CA LYS A 111 -22.19 4.25 -6.15
C LYS A 111 -21.82 5.68 -5.78
N LEU A 112 -20.69 5.87 -5.11
CA LEU A 112 -20.20 7.19 -4.72
C LEU A 112 -19.95 8.07 -5.96
N PHE A 113 -19.24 7.56 -6.95
CA PHE A 113 -18.89 8.34 -8.13
C PHE A 113 -20.06 8.49 -9.13
N GLU A 114 -21.05 7.59 -9.11
CA GLU A 114 -22.33 7.80 -9.79
C GLU A 114 -23.10 8.99 -9.18
N VAL A 115 -23.07 9.14 -7.85
CA VAL A 115 -23.73 10.28 -7.17
C VAL A 115 -22.96 11.60 -7.36
N LEU A 116 -21.64 11.54 -7.47
CA LEU A 116 -20.79 12.73 -7.66
C LEU A 116 -20.86 13.29 -9.08
N ASN A 117 -21.38 12.51 -10.02
CA ASN A 117 -21.61 12.90 -11.41
C ASN A 117 -20.32 13.52 -12.05
N ASP A 118 -20.40 14.63 -12.78
CA ASP A 118 -19.30 15.25 -13.51
C ASP A 118 -18.25 15.99 -12.64
N GLU A 119 -18.31 15.85 -11.31
CA GLU A 119 -17.39 16.55 -10.40
C GLU A 119 -16.05 15.81 -10.21
N TYR A 120 -15.78 14.72 -10.93
CA TYR A 120 -14.57 13.94 -10.81
C TYR A 120 -13.81 13.77 -12.13
N LYS A 121 -12.52 13.46 -12.02
CA LYS A 121 -11.65 13.12 -13.14
C LYS A 121 -10.86 11.85 -12.87
N ASP A 122 -10.99 10.87 -13.77
CA ASP A 122 -10.14 9.68 -13.78
C ASP A 122 -8.81 10.00 -14.45
N ILE A 123 -7.71 9.64 -13.79
CA ILE A 123 -6.35 9.72 -14.32
C ILE A 123 -5.80 8.32 -14.42
N ASP A 124 -5.46 7.93 -15.63
CA ASP A 124 -4.86 6.63 -15.93
C ASP A 124 -3.38 6.62 -15.47
N CYS A 125 -3.10 5.83 -14.44
CA CYS A 125 -1.77 5.61 -13.90
C CYS A 125 -1.08 4.40 -14.57
N THR A 126 -1.24 4.25 -15.88
CA THR A 126 -0.53 3.24 -16.66
C THR A 126 0.15 3.90 -17.86
N PHE A 127 1.18 3.26 -18.38
CA PHE A 127 1.92 3.72 -19.55
C PHE A 127 2.26 2.58 -20.51
N ASP A 128 2.62 2.91 -21.72
CA ASP A 128 2.92 1.95 -22.78
C ASP A 128 4.15 1.10 -22.42
N ALA A 129 4.03 -0.22 -22.58
CA ALA A 129 5.09 -1.17 -22.28
C ALA A 129 6.14 -1.27 -23.41
N GLU A 130 5.76 -0.95 -24.64
CA GLU A 130 6.54 -1.19 -25.86
C GLU A 130 7.20 0.07 -26.41
N ASP A 131 6.64 1.26 -26.11
CA ASP A 131 7.19 2.52 -26.58
C ASP A 131 8.49 2.89 -25.83
N PRO A 132 9.64 2.94 -26.50
CA PRO A 132 10.92 3.27 -25.89
C PRO A 132 11.06 4.75 -25.49
N GLU A 133 10.23 5.63 -26.06
CA GLU A 133 10.25 7.07 -25.72
C GLU A 133 9.47 7.38 -24.45
N VAL A 134 8.59 6.47 -24.03
CA VAL A 134 7.80 6.59 -22.81
C VAL A 134 8.61 6.03 -21.62
N ASN A 135 8.80 6.85 -20.61
CA ASN A 135 9.46 6.47 -19.37
C ASN A 135 8.67 6.95 -18.15
N LEU A 136 8.94 6.32 -17.03
CA LEU A 136 8.23 6.59 -15.77
C LEU A 136 8.26 8.07 -15.38
N LYS A 137 9.39 8.76 -15.59
CA LYS A 137 9.53 10.17 -15.23
C LYS A 137 8.60 11.08 -16.05
N LYS A 138 8.51 10.84 -17.38
CA LYS A 138 7.58 11.57 -18.27
C LYS A 138 6.13 11.33 -17.85
N GLU A 139 5.80 10.08 -17.53
CA GLU A 139 4.45 9.69 -17.14
C GLU A 139 4.05 10.26 -15.76
N LEU A 140 4.96 10.33 -14.81
CA LEU A 140 4.72 11.03 -13.55
C LEU A 140 4.41 12.51 -13.79
N LYS A 141 5.12 13.15 -14.74
CA LYS A 141 4.85 14.54 -15.11
C LYS A 141 3.50 14.68 -15.82
N ARG A 142 3.12 13.72 -16.68
CA ARG A 142 1.81 13.69 -17.34
C ARG A 142 0.69 13.67 -16.31
N ILE A 143 0.71 12.72 -15.38
CA ILE A 143 -0.37 12.60 -14.35
C ILE A 143 -0.43 13.82 -13.42
N GLN A 144 0.71 14.45 -13.10
CA GLN A 144 0.75 15.71 -12.35
C GLN A 144 0.03 16.83 -13.11
N THR A 145 0.33 16.98 -14.40
CA THR A 145 -0.26 18.02 -15.25
C THR A 145 -1.76 17.79 -15.46
N GLU A 146 -2.16 16.54 -15.73
CA GLU A 146 -3.58 16.19 -15.87
C GLU A 146 -4.37 16.48 -14.59
N ALA A 147 -3.80 16.17 -13.41
CA ALA A 147 -4.43 16.46 -12.14
C ALA A 147 -4.57 17.97 -11.90
N GLU A 148 -3.53 18.76 -12.20
CA GLU A 148 -3.57 20.22 -12.08
C GLU A 148 -4.64 20.83 -12.99
N ILE A 149 -4.67 20.46 -14.26
CA ILE A 149 -5.66 20.94 -15.23
C ILE A 149 -7.06 20.60 -14.73
N ALA A 150 -7.31 19.34 -14.36
CA ALA A 150 -8.63 18.92 -13.88
C ALA A 150 -9.11 19.72 -12.67
N VAL A 151 -8.25 19.98 -11.69
CA VAL A 151 -8.61 20.78 -10.51
C VAL A 151 -8.87 22.25 -10.87
N ARG A 152 -8.10 22.82 -11.79
CA ARG A 152 -8.33 24.20 -12.30
C ARG A 152 -9.62 24.30 -13.10
N GLU A 153 -10.05 23.25 -13.79
CA GLU A 153 -11.32 23.15 -14.48
C GLU A 153 -12.51 22.87 -13.54
N GLY A 154 -12.25 22.66 -12.25
CA GLY A 154 -13.29 22.54 -11.21
C GLY A 154 -13.55 21.12 -10.71
N ALA A 155 -12.74 20.13 -11.07
CA ALA A 155 -12.88 18.78 -10.55
C ALA A 155 -12.65 18.77 -9.02
N LYS A 156 -13.65 18.31 -8.28
CA LYS A 156 -13.61 18.19 -6.82
C LYS A 156 -13.03 16.85 -6.36
N HIS A 157 -12.89 15.91 -7.27
CA HIS A 157 -12.40 14.58 -7.01
C HIS A 157 -11.46 14.13 -8.13
N ILE A 158 -10.25 13.76 -7.77
CA ILE A 158 -9.32 13.09 -8.67
C ILE A 158 -9.30 11.61 -8.31
N ILE A 159 -9.38 10.75 -9.33
CA ILE A 159 -9.26 9.31 -9.17
C ILE A 159 -7.99 8.86 -9.89
N LEU A 160 -7.03 8.33 -9.14
CA LEU A 160 -5.85 7.68 -9.70
C LEU A 160 -6.15 6.18 -9.84
N THR A 161 -5.99 5.63 -11.05
CA THR A 161 -6.30 4.22 -11.27
C THR A 161 -5.27 3.51 -12.14
N ASP A 162 -4.92 2.27 -11.75
CA ASP A 162 -4.07 1.35 -12.50
C ASP A 162 -4.88 0.23 -13.21
N GLU A 163 -6.20 0.37 -13.28
CA GLU A 163 -7.11 -0.68 -13.77
C GLU A 163 -6.82 -1.14 -15.19
N LYS A 164 -6.26 -0.24 -16.04
CA LYS A 164 -5.89 -0.53 -17.42
C LYS A 164 -4.59 -1.33 -17.56
N THR A 165 -3.96 -1.74 -16.47
CA THR A 165 -2.79 -2.63 -16.52
C THR A 165 -3.10 -3.90 -17.32
N SER A 166 -2.29 -4.13 -18.36
CA SER A 166 -2.50 -5.20 -19.35
C SER A 166 -1.15 -5.60 -19.96
N ALA A 167 -1.14 -6.53 -20.90
CA ALA A 167 0.09 -6.93 -21.60
C ALA A 167 0.84 -5.76 -22.27
N THR A 168 0.11 -4.73 -22.72
CA THR A 168 0.67 -3.54 -23.40
C THR A 168 0.79 -2.33 -22.49
N ARG A 169 0.29 -2.38 -21.25
CA ARG A 169 0.29 -1.24 -20.33
C ARG A 169 0.81 -1.59 -18.95
N ILE A 170 1.86 -0.91 -18.55
CA ILE A 170 2.51 -1.06 -17.24
C ILE A 170 1.86 -0.13 -16.23
N GLY A 171 1.50 -0.62 -15.05
CA GLY A 171 1.04 0.20 -13.93
C GLY A 171 2.19 1.02 -13.33
N ILE A 172 1.94 2.31 -13.11
CA ILE A 172 2.82 3.15 -12.28
C ILE A 172 2.57 2.74 -10.81
N PRO A 173 3.60 2.49 -9.99
CA PRO A 173 3.39 2.19 -8.58
C PRO A 173 2.51 3.27 -7.94
N ILE A 174 1.35 2.85 -7.42
CA ILE A 174 0.31 3.82 -7.06
C ILE A 174 0.72 4.72 -5.88
N ILE A 175 1.60 4.26 -5.01
CA ILE A 175 2.20 5.09 -3.96
C ILE A 175 3.00 6.24 -4.58
N LEU A 176 3.79 5.97 -5.61
CA LEU A 176 4.59 6.97 -6.31
C LEU A 176 3.70 7.95 -7.08
N ALA A 177 2.69 7.45 -7.79
CA ALA A 177 1.71 8.27 -8.50
C ALA A 177 0.97 9.20 -7.52
N THR A 178 0.51 8.66 -6.38
CA THR A 178 -0.18 9.44 -5.35
C THR A 178 0.72 10.50 -4.75
N GLY A 179 1.96 10.17 -4.38
CA GLY A 179 2.93 11.12 -3.85
C GLY A 179 3.27 12.23 -4.84
N ALA A 180 3.45 11.88 -6.12
CA ALA A 180 3.73 12.85 -7.19
C ALA A 180 2.58 13.84 -7.38
N VAL A 181 1.34 13.37 -7.47
CA VAL A 181 0.16 14.23 -7.63
C VAL A 181 -0.10 15.05 -6.36
N GLN A 182 -0.02 14.43 -5.18
CA GLN A 182 -0.19 15.10 -3.89
C GLN A 182 0.79 16.27 -3.76
N THR A 183 2.08 16.02 -3.95
CA THR A 183 3.14 17.03 -3.83
C THR A 183 2.95 18.16 -4.84
N HIS A 184 2.62 17.80 -6.09
CA HIS A 184 2.37 18.79 -7.14
C HIS A 184 1.19 19.70 -6.80
N LEU A 185 0.05 19.12 -6.39
CA LEU A 185 -1.13 19.90 -6.01
C LEU A 185 -0.89 20.76 -4.75
N VAL A 186 -0.11 20.29 -3.79
CA VAL A 186 0.29 21.07 -2.59
C VAL A 186 1.14 22.27 -3.01
N ASN A 187 2.16 22.06 -3.82
CA ASN A 187 3.07 23.11 -4.28
C ASN A 187 2.35 24.22 -5.08
N HIS A 188 1.25 23.88 -5.75
CA HIS A 188 0.42 24.83 -6.50
C HIS A 188 -0.77 25.39 -5.69
N GLY A 189 -0.89 25.05 -4.40
CA GLY A 189 -1.99 25.49 -3.54
C GLY A 189 -3.36 24.90 -3.91
N LEU A 190 -3.40 23.84 -4.72
CA LEU A 190 -4.62 23.25 -5.27
C LEU A 190 -5.18 22.09 -4.44
N ARG A 191 -4.37 21.49 -3.58
CA ARG A 191 -4.73 20.21 -2.89
C ARG A 191 -6.01 20.30 -2.06
N LYS A 192 -6.32 21.45 -1.49
CA LYS A 192 -7.54 21.64 -0.66
C LYS A 192 -8.84 21.67 -1.48
N PHE A 193 -8.76 21.90 -2.78
CA PHE A 193 -9.94 21.99 -3.64
C PHE A 193 -10.43 20.63 -4.14
N THR A 194 -9.67 19.57 -3.93
CA THR A 194 -9.99 18.22 -4.43
C THR A 194 -9.65 17.13 -3.43
N SER A 195 -10.37 16.02 -3.47
CA SER A 195 -9.98 14.78 -2.84
C SER A 195 -9.21 13.91 -3.82
N LEU A 196 -8.18 13.21 -3.32
CA LEU A 196 -7.36 12.31 -4.09
C LEU A 196 -7.76 10.87 -3.78
N ASN A 197 -8.51 10.26 -4.68
CA ASN A 197 -9.06 8.93 -4.52
C ASN A 197 -8.24 7.94 -5.34
N VAL A 198 -8.06 6.75 -4.82
CA VAL A 198 -7.20 5.75 -5.45
C VAL A 198 -7.98 4.47 -5.70
N LYS A 199 -7.86 3.93 -6.93
CA LYS A 199 -8.38 2.61 -7.30
C LYS A 199 -7.20 1.78 -7.80
N SER A 200 -6.72 0.83 -6.99
CA SER A 200 -5.46 0.15 -7.26
C SER A 200 -5.48 -1.35 -7.05
N ALA A 201 -4.66 -2.03 -7.88
CA ALA A 201 -4.36 -3.45 -7.80
C ALA A 201 -3.37 -3.78 -6.67
N GLU A 202 -2.50 -2.85 -6.28
CA GLU A 202 -1.38 -3.14 -5.39
C GLU A 202 -1.74 -3.21 -3.90
N CYS A 203 -2.91 -2.66 -3.52
CA CYS A 203 -3.33 -2.56 -2.12
C CYS A 203 -3.84 -3.90 -1.57
N LEU A 204 -3.11 -4.52 -0.65
CA LEU A 204 -3.51 -5.78 -0.05
C LEU A 204 -3.42 -5.76 1.48
N ASP A 205 -2.29 -5.38 2.06
CA ASP A 205 -1.98 -5.40 3.48
C ASP A 205 -2.15 -4.02 4.15
N VAL A 206 -2.29 -4.00 5.46
CA VAL A 206 -2.50 -2.77 6.24
C VAL A 206 -1.37 -1.76 6.04
N HIS A 207 -0.12 -2.23 5.92
CA HIS A 207 1.02 -1.34 5.71
C HIS A 207 0.91 -0.57 4.40
N TYR A 208 0.47 -1.24 3.32
CA TYR A 208 0.25 -0.58 2.03
C TYR A 208 -0.78 0.55 2.13
N PHE A 209 -1.93 0.28 2.79
CA PHE A 209 -2.94 1.30 3.01
C PHE A 209 -2.43 2.46 3.86
N ALA A 210 -1.68 2.16 4.92
CA ALA A 210 -1.10 3.17 5.79
C ALA A 210 -0.13 4.07 5.00
N VAL A 211 0.77 3.50 4.19
CA VAL A 211 1.67 4.28 3.32
C VAL A 211 0.89 5.11 2.33
N LEU A 212 -0.08 4.53 1.64
CA LEU A 212 -0.84 5.21 0.60
C LEU A 212 -1.63 6.42 1.15
N ILE A 213 -2.29 6.26 2.31
CA ILE A 213 -2.98 7.37 2.98
C ILE A 213 -1.95 8.38 3.52
N GLY A 214 -0.86 7.90 4.09
CA GLY A 214 0.21 8.73 4.62
C GLY A 214 0.91 9.59 3.56
N VAL A 215 0.94 9.17 2.30
CA VAL A 215 1.44 9.99 1.18
C VAL A 215 0.38 10.88 0.55
N GLY A 216 -0.90 10.77 0.95
CA GLY A 216 -1.92 11.74 0.59
C GLY A 216 -3.24 11.21 0.02
N ALA A 217 -3.43 9.90 -0.14
CA ALA A 217 -4.70 9.35 -0.59
C ALA A 217 -5.83 9.69 0.38
N THR A 218 -6.98 10.09 -0.15
CA THR A 218 -8.19 10.39 0.63
C THR A 218 -9.04 9.14 0.82
N THR A 219 -9.29 8.40 -0.26
CA THR A 219 -9.98 7.11 -0.24
C THR A 219 -9.23 6.09 -1.07
N VAL A 220 -9.41 4.82 -0.76
CA VAL A 220 -8.77 3.71 -1.45
C VAL A 220 -9.79 2.63 -1.78
N ASN A 221 -9.81 2.20 -3.04
CA ASN A 221 -10.54 1.03 -3.50
C ASN A 221 -9.52 -0.05 -3.95
N PRO A 222 -9.32 -1.11 -3.16
CA PRO A 222 -8.41 -2.21 -3.49
C PRO A 222 -9.10 -3.24 -4.39
N TYR A 223 -9.40 -2.89 -5.63
CA TYR A 223 -10.25 -3.71 -6.49
C TYR A 223 -9.70 -5.13 -6.71
N LEU A 224 -8.37 -5.27 -6.84
CA LEU A 224 -7.77 -6.59 -7.07
C LEU A 224 -7.79 -7.48 -5.81
N ALA A 225 -7.70 -6.89 -4.61
CA ALA A 225 -7.89 -7.65 -3.37
C ALA A 225 -9.31 -8.25 -3.31
N PHE A 226 -10.33 -7.49 -3.71
CA PHE A 226 -11.70 -8.02 -3.80
C PHE A 226 -11.84 -9.10 -4.87
N ASP A 227 -11.15 -8.99 -6.01
CA ASP A 227 -11.12 -10.04 -7.02
C ASP A 227 -10.43 -11.31 -6.49
N CYS A 228 -9.37 -11.16 -5.68
CA CYS A 228 -8.71 -12.28 -5.00
C CYS A 228 -9.66 -12.97 -4.00
N ILE A 229 -10.38 -12.16 -3.21
CA ILE A 229 -11.40 -12.69 -2.27
C ILE A 229 -12.49 -13.44 -3.03
N TYR A 230 -13.01 -12.85 -4.12
CA TYR A 230 -14.02 -13.48 -4.95
C TYR A 230 -13.55 -14.83 -5.51
N GLN A 231 -12.34 -14.88 -6.07
CA GLN A 231 -11.76 -16.12 -6.61
C GLN A 231 -11.62 -17.21 -5.54
N ARG A 232 -11.20 -16.83 -4.32
CA ARG A 232 -11.03 -17.78 -3.20
C ARG A 232 -12.38 -18.21 -2.64
N HIS A 233 -13.36 -17.32 -2.58
CA HIS A 233 -14.74 -17.63 -2.20
C HIS A 233 -15.38 -18.63 -3.17
N GLN A 234 -15.20 -18.48 -4.49
CA GLN A 234 -15.68 -19.44 -5.49
C GLN A 234 -15.06 -20.84 -5.31
N LYS A 235 -13.90 -20.94 -4.68
CA LYS A 235 -13.24 -22.20 -4.33
C LYS A 235 -13.63 -22.74 -2.95
N ASN A 236 -14.63 -22.15 -2.30
CA ASN A 236 -15.09 -22.47 -0.94
C ASN A 236 -14.00 -22.43 0.13
N ILE A 237 -12.95 -21.59 -0.04
CA ILE A 237 -11.84 -21.49 0.90
C ILE A 237 -12.27 -20.84 2.22
N PHE A 238 -13.28 -19.96 2.19
CA PHE A 238 -13.82 -19.25 3.36
C PHE A 238 -15.05 -19.94 3.98
N GLY A 239 -15.28 -21.22 3.69
CA GLY A 239 -16.33 -22.01 4.30
C GLY A 239 -17.73 -21.45 4.05
N LYS A 240 -18.45 -21.11 5.14
CA LYS A 240 -19.85 -20.66 5.08
C LYS A 240 -20.03 -19.16 4.88
N LEU A 241 -18.96 -18.38 4.86
CA LEU A 241 -19.05 -16.93 4.70
C LEU A 241 -19.57 -16.58 3.31
N SER A 242 -20.54 -15.68 3.23
CA SER A 242 -20.96 -15.07 1.97
C SER A 242 -19.87 -14.15 1.43
N PHE A 243 -19.89 -13.87 0.14
CA PHE A 243 -18.93 -12.94 -0.47
C PHE A 243 -18.97 -11.54 0.17
N THR A 244 -20.18 -11.05 0.48
CA THR A 244 -20.34 -9.73 1.13
C THR A 244 -19.73 -9.73 2.53
N GLU A 245 -19.90 -10.79 3.31
CA GLU A 245 -19.24 -10.92 4.61
C GLU A 245 -17.72 -10.96 4.46
N CYS A 246 -17.19 -11.70 3.49
CA CYS A 246 -15.75 -11.72 3.21
C CYS A 246 -15.19 -10.32 2.92
N VAL A 247 -15.87 -9.54 2.08
CA VAL A 247 -15.47 -8.17 1.76
C VAL A 247 -15.53 -7.26 3.00
N ASN A 248 -16.61 -7.34 3.77
CA ASN A 248 -16.79 -6.52 4.98
C ASN A 248 -15.75 -6.87 6.05
N ASN A 249 -15.46 -8.16 6.24
CA ASN A 249 -14.44 -8.63 7.18
C ASN A 249 -13.05 -8.10 6.82
N TYR A 250 -12.70 -8.16 5.52
CA TYR A 250 -11.44 -7.61 5.03
C TYR A 250 -11.34 -6.10 5.27
N ILE A 251 -12.39 -5.32 4.92
CA ILE A 251 -12.41 -3.88 5.17
C ILE A 251 -12.29 -3.58 6.67
N LYS A 252 -12.98 -4.36 7.52
CA LYS A 252 -12.89 -4.23 8.98
C LYS A 252 -11.46 -4.47 9.47
N ALA A 253 -10.80 -5.53 8.99
CA ALA A 253 -9.41 -5.83 9.34
C ALA A 253 -8.45 -4.70 8.96
N VAL A 254 -8.61 -4.12 7.75
CA VAL A 254 -7.82 -2.95 7.32
C VAL A 254 -8.08 -1.75 8.22
N ASN A 255 -9.34 -1.48 8.55
CA ASN A 255 -9.72 -0.35 9.41
C ASN A 255 -9.11 -0.48 10.83
N GLU A 256 -9.20 -1.65 11.45
CA GLU A 256 -8.60 -1.92 12.77
C GLU A 256 -7.07 -1.79 12.71
N GLY A 257 -6.45 -2.27 11.63
CA GLY A 257 -5.02 -2.09 11.39
C GLY A 257 -4.60 -0.63 11.25
N LEU A 258 -5.37 0.19 10.53
CA LEU A 258 -5.12 1.64 10.42
C LEU A 258 -5.25 2.35 11.77
N LEU A 259 -6.27 2.02 12.57
CA LEU A 259 -6.42 2.57 13.92
C LEU A 259 -5.22 2.23 14.80
N LYS A 260 -4.73 0.98 14.73
CA LYS A 260 -3.52 0.54 15.45
C LYS A 260 -2.27 1.33 15.03
N VAL A 261 -2.08 1.58 13.73
CA VAL A 261 -0.96 2.38 13.22
C VAL A 261 -1.05 3.82 13.73
N MET A 262 -2.23 4.43 13.65
CA MET A 262 -2.48 5.80 14.11
C MET A 262 -2.29 5.92 15.62
N SER A 263 -2.78 4.96 16.40
CA SER A 263 -2.64 4.90 17.85
C SER A 263 -1.16 4.94 18.29
N LYS A 264 -0.30 4.17 17.62
CA LYS A 264 1.15 4.18 17.90
C LYS A 264 1.86 5.48 17.57
N LEU A 265 1.24 6.31 16.73
CA LEU A 265 1.73 7.65 16.38
C LEU A 265 1.09 8.76 17.21
N GLY A 266 0.13 8.42 18.07
CA GLY A 266 -0.63 9.38 18.86
C GLY A 266 -1.58 10.24 18.02
N ILE A 267 -2.01 9.76 16.85
CA ILE A 267 -2.91 10.47 15.93
C ILE A 267 -4.31 9.90 16.07
N SER A 268 -5.28 10.74 16.44
CA SER A 268 -6.66 10.30 16.73
C SER A 268 -7.60 10.36 15.51
N VAL A 269 -7.30 11.13 14.48
CA VAL A 269 -8.15 11.30 13.30
C VAL A 269 -7.36 11.06 12.02
N ILE A 270 -7.96 10.31 11.09
CA ILE A 270 -7.30 9.94 9.83
C ILE A 270 -6.91 11.15 8.97
N SER A 271 -7.63 12.26 9.08
CA SER A 271 -7.31 13.49 8.36
C SER A 271 -5.98 14.11 8.78
N SER A 272 -5.53 13.89 10.02
CA SER A 272 -4.21 14.32 10.51
C SER A 272 -3.10 13.34 10.14
N TYR A 273 -3.43 12.09 9.89
CA TYR A 273 -2.49 11.08 9.38
C TYR A 273 -2.23 11.23 7.89
N ARG A 274 -3.27 11.59 7.14
CA ARG A 274 -3.22 11.72 5.67
C ARG A 274 -2.25 12.80 5.22
N GLY A 275 -1.30 12.41 4.36
CA GLY A 275 -0.27 13.32 3.85
C GLY A 275 0.77 13.74 4.88
N GLY A 276 0.76 13.14 6.07
CA GLY A 276 1.71 13.44 7.14
C GLY A 276 3.11 12.84 6.93
N LEU A 277 3.28 11.96 5.94
CA LEU A 277 4.57 11.34 5.57
C LEU A 277 5.35 10.77 6.77
N ASN A 278 4.65 10.15 7.73
CA ASN A 278 5.22 9.59 8.95
C ASN A 278 6.02 8.30 8.69
N PHE A 279 6.90 8.36 7.70
CA PHE A 279 7.71 7.24 7.23
C PHE A 279 9.16 7.66 7.05
N SER A 280 10.05 6.68 7.05
CA SER A 280 11.41 6.81 6.54
C SER A 280 11.59 5.92 5.33
N GLY A 281 12.24 6.44 4.28
CA GLY A 281 12.63 5.69 3.10
C GLY A 281 13.88 4.86 3.37
N LEU A 282 13.84 3.60 2.95
CA LEU A 282 14.98 2.70 3.02
C LEU A 282 15.28 2.17 1.60
N GLY A 283 16.40 2.59 1.03
CA GLY A 283 16.78 2.20 -0.33
C GLY A 283 16.13 3.02 -1.44
N LEU A 284 15.50 4.16 -1.13
CA LEU A 284 15.04 5.15 -2.10
C LEU A 284 16.04 6.30 -2.18
N SER A 285 16.34 6.76 -3.40
CA SER A 285 17.27 7.88 -3.59
C SER A 285 16.75 9.16 -2.92
N ARG A 286 17.66 9.95 -2.36
CA ARG A 286 17.31 11.23 -1.74
C ARG A 286 16.64 12.19 -2.71
N ALA A 287 17.04 12.16 -3.99
CA ALA A 287 16.45 12.99 -5.03
C ALA A 287 14.97 12.61 -5.28
N LEU A 288 14.66 11.31 -5.38
CA LEU A 288 13.29 10.83 -5.53
C LEU A 288 12.41 11.23 -4.33
N VAL A 289 12.95 11.03 -3.12
CA VAL A 289 12.23 11.37 -1.88
C VAL A 289 11.97 12.88 -1.81
N ALA A 290 12.95 13.71 -2.12
CA ALA A 290 12.80 15.16 -2.13
C ALA A 290 11.77 15.65 -3.15
N GLU A 291 11.66 14.97 -4.31
CA GLU A 291 10.77 15.37 -5.41
C GLU A 291 9.31 14.92 -5.16
N TYR A 292 9.10 13.68 -4.70
CA TYR A 292 7.75 13.09 -4.61
C TYR A 292 7.22 12.92 -3.19
N PHE A 293 8.10 12.92 -2.19
CA PHE A 293 7.74 12.72 -0.77
C PHE A 293 8.45 13.73 0.13
N PRO A 294 8.32 15.06 -0.14
CA PRO A 294 9.04 16.09 0.60
C PRO A 294 8.66 16.04 2.08
N GLY A 295 9.68 16.02 2.95
CA GLY A 295 9.51 15.87 4.40
C GLY A 295 9.70 14.43 4.92
N MET A 296 9.70 13.43 4.05
CA MET A 296 10.08 12.07 4.42
C MET A 296 11.60 11.93 4.52
N TYR A 297 12.06 11.14 5.46
CA TYR A 297 13.48 10.90 5.68
C TYR A 297 13.99 9.74 4.82
N SER A 298 15.03 9.95 4.00
CA SER A 298 15.75 8.87 3.34
C SER A 298 16.97 8.48 4.17
N LYS A 299 16.84 7.44 5.00
CA LYS A 299 17.92 6.95 5.87
C LYS A 299 19.07 6.36 5.05
N ILE A 300 18.76 5.50 4.13
CA ILE A 300 19.70 4.87 3.22
C ILE A 300 19.22 5.18 1.80
N SER A 301 20.05 5.89 1.05
CA SER A 301 19.82 6.16 -0.36
C SER A 301 19.90 4.87 -1.17
N GLY A 302 19.25 4.83 -2.31
CA GLY A 302 19.20 3.66 -3.19
C GLY A 302 18.68 4.00 -4.57
N ILE A 303 17.65 3.28 -5.03
CA ILE A 303 17.11 3.42 -6.38
C ILE A 303 16.35 4.75 -6.56
N GLY A 304 16.51 5.33 -7.73
CA GLY A 304 15.75 6.47 -8.21
C GLY A 304 14.57 6.06 -9.10
N VAL A 305 13.98 7.03 -9.80
CA VAL A 305 12.86 6.79 -10.73
C VAL A 305 13.21 5.74 -11.79
N SER A 306 14.41 5.80 -12.37
CA SER A 306 14.85 4.83 -13.38
C SER A 306 15.01 3.42 -12.83
N GLY A 307 15.47 3.28 -11.58
CA GLY A 307 15.56 1.98 -10.91
C GLY A 307 14.18 1.38 -10.63
N ILE A 308 13.21 2.22 -10.20
CA ILE A 308 11.81 1.78 -10.03
C ILE A 308 11.23 1.39 -11.39
N GLU A 309 11.49 2.16 -12.44
CA GLU A 309 11.03 1.83 -13.79
C GLU A 309 11.55 0.46 -14.24
N GLN A 310 12.83 0.20 -14.07
CA GLN A 310 13.44 -1.10 -14.42
C GLN A 310 12.79 -2.23 -13.62
N MET A 311 12.56 -2.02 -12.34
CA MET A 311 11.93 -3.01 -11.45
C MET A 311 10.51 -3.36 -11.92
N ILE A 312 9.66 -2.36 -12.20
CA ILE A 312 8.28 -2.60 -12.66
C ILE A 312 8.22 -3.17 -14.07
N ARG A 313 9.09 -2.73 -15.00
CA ARG A 313 9.18 -3.31 -16.36
C ARG A 313 9.55 -4.79 -16.31
N THR A 314 10.52 -5.15 -15.47
CA THR A 314 10.93 -6.55 -15.28
C THR A 314 9.80 -7.39 -14.72
N GLN A 315 9.10 -6.89 -13.70
CA GLN A 315 7.95 -7.56 -13.10
C GLN A 315 6.79 -7.74 -14.09
N HIS A 316 6.48 -6.69 -14.85
CA HIS A 316 5.46 -6.71 -15.89
C HIS A 316 5.80 -7.74 -16.99
N GLN A 317 7.03 -7.77 -17.46
CA GLN A 317 7.48 -8.75 -18.46
C GLN A 317 7.31 -10.18 -17.96
N LYS A 318 7.67 -10.47 -16.70
CA LYS A 318 7.45 -11.78 -16.09
C LYS A 318 5.96 -12.13 -16.01
N ALA A 319 5.10 -11.15 -15.73
CA ALA A 319 3.66 -11.35 -15.61
C ALA A 319 2.95 -11.63 -16.94
N PHE A 320 3.38 -10.98 -18.05
CA PHE A 320 2.62 -10.98 -19.30
C PHE A 320 3.31 -11.68 -20.48
N ARG A 321 4.65 -11.82 -20.49
CA ARG A 321 5.37 -12.50 -21.59
C ARG A 321 5.45 -14.02 -21.48
N GLY A 322 4.99 -14.60 -20.36
CA GLY A 322 4.99 -16.04 -20.13
C GLY A 322 3.64 -16.58 -19.71
N ASN A 323 3.48 -17.90 -19.77
CA ASN A 323 2.35 -18.55 -19.12
C ASN A 323 2.59 -18.55 -17.61
N VAL A 324 1.98 -17.59 -16.90
CA VAL A 324 2.00 -17.56 -15.44
C VAL A 324 1.11 -18.68 -14.91
N ILE A 325 1.71 -19.84 -14.65
CA ILE A 325 1.02 -21.02 -14.13
C ILE A 325 0.72 -20.85 -12.64
N SER A 326 1.66 -20.29 -11.87
CA SER A 326 1.54 -20.04 -10.44
C SER A 326 2.03 -18.64 -10.08
N LEU A 327 1.53 -18.11 -8.96
CA LEU A 327 2.08 -16.92 -8.36
C LEU A 327 3.44 -17.21 -7.72
N PRO A 328 4.28 -16.20 -7.47
CA PRO A 328 5.49 -16.34 -6.68
C PRO A 328 5.17 -16.93 -5.29
N ILE A 329 6.12 -17.69 -4.75
CA ILE A 329 5.95 -18.33 -3.43
C ILE A 329 5.87 -17.29 -2.31
N GLY A 330 6.57 -16.16 -2.44
CA GLY A 330 6.75 -15.15 -1.41
C GLY A 330 7.94 -15.49 -0.50
N GLY A 331 7.66 -15.87 0.72
CA GLY A 331 8.69 -16.21 1.69
C GLY A 331 9.22 -15.00 2.46
N PHE A 332 8.43 -13.93 2.59
CA PHE A 332 8.81 -12.73 3.36
C PHE A 332 8.50 -12.87 4.84
N TYR A 333 7.37 -13.47 5.15
CA TYR A 333 6.91 -13.63 6.54
C TYR A 333 7.40 -14.93 7.16
N LYS A 334 7.66 -15.93 6.33
CA LYS A 334 8.15 -17.24 6.74
C LYS A 334 9.09 -17.80 5.68
N PHE A 335 10.25 -18.31 6.10
CA PHE A 335 11.17 -18.97 5.17
C PHE A 335 10.46 -20.05 4.35
N ARG A 336 10.58 -19.94 3.03
CA ARG A 336 10.11 -20.94 2.06
C ARG A 336 11.20 -21.21 1.02
N LYS A 337 11.44 -22.49 0.70
CA LYS A 337 12.40 -22.86 -0.34
C LYS A 337 12.02 -22.23 -1.68
N GLY A 338 12.91 -21.49 -2.29
CA GLY A 338 12.67 -20.76 -3.53
C GLY A 338 11.95 -19.40 -3.37
N GLY A 339 11.71 -18.97 -2.13
CA GLY A 339 11.22 -17.64 -1.77
C GLY A 339 12.35 -16.68 -1.40
N GLU A 340 12.01 -15.67 -0.60
CA GLU A 340 12.96 -14.65 -0.10
C GLU A 340 14.05 -15.27 0.79
N GLN A 341 15.19 -14.64 0.80
CA GLN A 341 16.30 -15.02 1.68
C GLN A 341 16.03 -14.56 3.11
N HIS A 342 16.49 -15.36 4.07
CA HIS A 342 16.44 -15.06 5.50
C HIS A 342 17.81 -15.21 6.13
N SER A 343 18.16 -14.35 7.08
CA SER A 343 19.40 -14.54 7.87
C SER A 343 19.36 -15.82 8.68
N ASN A 344 18.19 -16.17 9.20
CA ASN A 344 17.92 -17.38 9.98
C ASN A 344 17.36 -18.52 9.11
N GLN A 345 18.04 -18.85 8.03
CA GLN A 345 17.66 -19.99 7.18
C GLN A 345 17.86 -21.32 7.92
N ALA A 346 17.09 -22.34 7.49
CA ALA A 346 17.18 -23.68 8.08
C ALA A 346 18.60 -24.24 8.12
N MET A 347 19.41 -24.00 7.07
CA MET A 347 20.80 -24.43 7.01
C MET A 347 21.67 -23.70 8.04
N THR A 348 21.53 -22.38 8.17
CA THR A 348 22.25 -21.58 9.16
C THR A 348 21.94 -22.03 10.57
N MET A 349 20.64 -22.25 10.87
CA MET A 349 20.21 -22.74 12.17
C MET A 349 20.70 -24.15 12.46
N HIS A 350 20.70 -25.02 11.47
CA HIS A 350 21.26 -26.36 11.60
C HIS A 350 22.77 -26.35 11.90
N MET A 351 23.53 -25.54 11.16
CA MET A 351 24.97 -25.36 11.39
C MET A 351 25.25 -24.82 12.79
N LEU A 352 24.49 -23.81 13.22
CA LEU A 352 24.61 -23.23 14.57
C LEU A 352 24.31 -24.26 15.65
N GLN A 353 23.22 -25.01 15.53
CA GLN A 353 22.86 -26.06 16.48
C GLN A 353 23.90 -27.17 16.54
N THR A 354 24.41 -27.61 15.38
CA THR A 354 25.46 -28.63 15.32
C THR A 354 26.74 -28.15 16.00
N CYS A 355 27.12 -26.87 15.79
CA CYS A 355 28.29 -26.28 16.43
C CYS A 355 28.15 -26.21 17.96
N LEU A 356 26.97 -25.77 18.44
CA LEU A 356 26.68 -25.67 19.86
C LEU A 356 26.65 -27.05 20.56
N LEU A 357 26.05 -28.06 19.92
CA LEU A 357 26.05 -29.42 20.44
C LEU A 357 27.47 -29.98 20.55
N TYR A 358 28.31 -29.77 19.53
CA TYR A 358 29.70 -30.20 19.54
C TYR A 358 30.53 -29.52 20.65
N THR A 359 30.34 -28.21 20.83
CA THR A 359 31.08 -27.48 21.89
C THR A 359 30.59 -27.83 23.29
N SER A 360 29.31 -28.11 23.50
CA SER A 360 28.80 -28.55 24.81
C SER A 360 29.30 -29.95 25.16
N ASP A 361 29.36 -30.86 24.20
CA ASP A 361 29.86 -32.23 24.38
C ASP A 361 31.36 -32.22 24.70
N ALA A 362 32.15 -31.36 24.02
CA ALA A 362 33.57 -31.19 24.33
C ALA A 362 33.81 -30.56 25.73
N ALA A 363 32.93 -29.75 26.24
CA ALA A 363 33.02 -29.17 27.58
C ALA A 363 32.70 -30.22 28.65
N ASP A 364 31.78 -31.12 28.40
CA ASP A 364 31.44 -32.22 29.31
C ASP A 364 32.57 -33.25 29.40
N ASP A 365 33.33 -33.47 28.33
CA ASP A 365 34.52 -34.36 28.34
C ASP A 365 35.71 -33.81 29.15
N LEU A 366 35.78 -32.49 29.33
CA LEU A 366 36.85 -31.85 30.13
C LEU A 366 36.53 -31.85 31.64
N THR A 367 35.32 -32.22 32.03
CA THR A 367 34.89 -32.32 33.44
C THR A 367 34.87 -33.77 33.98
N ARG A 368 35.26 -34.72 33.17
CA ARG A 368 35.58 -36.11 33.54
C ARG A 368 37.08 -36.29 33.69
#